data_e9e0563f3745289daa2d4a8f3b5fc3d8
#
_entry.id   e9e0563f3745289daa2d4a8f3b5fc3d8
#
_cell.length_a   1.000
_cell.length_b   1.000
_cell.length_c   1.000
_cell.angle_alpha   90.00
_cell.angle_beta   90.00
_cell.angle_gamma   90.00
#
_symmetry.space_group_name_H-M   'P 1'
#
loop_
_entity.id
_entity.type
_entity.pdbx_description
1 polymer ?
#
loop_
_entity_poly.entity_id
_entity_poly.type
_entity_poly.pdbx_seq_one_letter_code
_entity_poly.pdbx_strand_id
1 'polypeptide(L)'
;MDLWQQSARAWIEMYKDAAVYSQKIHNSWSDAFLHAFGTKQNKSTENATLQSYTQNDVHMNKKKIRALILQGGGALGAFQAGAFKALSEKLTREDKQSGNGERPLFDIVAGTSIGAINAAVLVSHVVENKTWTGSAEKLVEFWEYLSCPTPDITKMSAAWRKEHEKNNHGAASEEAARRYYSVKEFLKSGTDKVYSPILPPKDDEKFFDLQNKRALYDKQPLKKSIEKFAKFPIATSYEKGQPRLLVVSTDVAEGKSVAFDSYEKGKDLNEKEIRKTVYDGFNQEPTVIEYNDGISIQHILASASLPEFYEYEEIAGRKFWDGGILSNTPIRELIQAHKEFWEYKIGSTELENSIVDVASLTVPDLEIYLVNLWHSDDNSVPSDPDGMTERHMDIKSHDQYYVNESILITHYVHLIEKLLRLGNNKNYELKKEINEILKDHTTSRSTTEKSNKYLDIIKTQFEITKLEIIERRDDIHTTSSKIGDFTSETIKKLIKEGYESTWKKYPQLVIQRQQ
;
A
#
# COMPACT_ATOMS: atom_id res chain seq x y z
N MET A 1 35.69 24.64 -7.65
CA MET A 1 35.10 23.92 -8.79
C MET A 1 35.58 22.45 -8.89
N ASP A 2 36.81 22.14 -8.48
CA ASP A 2 37.38 20.78 -8.63
C ASP A 2 36.83 19.67 -7.74
N LEU A 3 36.45 19.99 -6.51
CA LEU A 3 35.88 18.97 -5.58
C LEU A 3 34.53 18.43 -6.03
N TRP A 4 33.68 19.25 -6.63
CA TRP A 4 32.39 18.86 -7.19
C TRP A 4 32.55 17.98 -8.42
N GLN A 5 33.53 18.27 -9.28
CA GLN A 5 33.79 17.44 -10.47
C GLN A 5 34.41 16.09 -10.11
N GLN A 6 35.25 16.03 -9.08
CA GLN A 6 35.80 14.76 -8.58
C GLN A 6 34.74 13.89 -7.94
N SER A 7 33.83 14.47 -7.13
CA SER A 7 32.71 13.74 -6.54
C SER A 7 31.75 13.22 -7.60
N ALA A 8 31.42 14.03 -8.61
CA ALA A 8 30.54 13.59 -9.70
C ALA A 8 31.16 12.46 -10.55
N ARG A 9 32.46 12.49 -10.79
CA ARG A 9 33.18 11.40 -11.48
C ARG A 9 33.20 10.12 -10.66
N ALA A 10 33.46 10.20 -9.35
CA ALA A 10 33.42 9.04 -8.46
C ALA A 10 32.03 8.39 -8.41
N TRP A 11 30.95 9.20 -8.42
CA TRP A 11 29.58 8.71 -8.50
C TRP A 11 29.28 8.03 -9.83
N ILE A 12 29.71 8.57 -10.96
CA ILE A 12 29.53 7.99 -12.29
C ILE A 12 30.30 6.67 -12.43
N GLU A 13 31.51 6.58 -11.88
CA GLU A 13 32.29 5.33 -11.87
C GLU A 13 31.61 4.25 -11.02
N MET A 14 31.14 4.60 -9.84
CA MET A 14 30.43 3.67 -8.96
C MET A 14 29.13 3.14 -9.60
N TYR A 15 28.39 3.97 -10.36
CA TYR A 15 27.20 3.54 -11.10
C TYR A 15 27.54 2.63 -12.29
N LYS A 16 28.65 2.87 -12.98
CA LYS A 16 29.11 1.99 -14.05
C LYS A 16 29.51 0.61 -13.52
N ASP A 17 30.18 0.56 -12.38
CA ASP A 17 30.57 -0.71 -11.74
C ASP A 17 29.36 -1.49 -11.24
N ALA A 18 28.33 -0.82 -10.69
CA ALA A 18 27.08 -1.47 -10.29
C ALA A 18 26.31 -2.04 -11.49
N ALA A 19 26.26 -1.35 -12.62
CA ALA A 19 25.62 -1.82 -13.84
C ALA A 19 26.37 -3.02 -14.45
N VAL A 20 27.70 -3.00 -14.46
CA VAL A 20 28.56 -4.12 -14.93
C VAL A 20 28.41 -5.32 -13.99
N TYR A 21 28.27 -5.11 -12.68
CA TYR A 21 28.05 -6.17 -11.71
C TYR A 21 26.67 -6.84 -11.87
N SER A 22 25.64 -6.03 -12.09
CA SER A 22 24.27 -6.52 -12.39
C SER A 22 24.24 -7.36 -13.66
N GLN A 23 24.93 -6.93 -14.71
CA GLN A 23 25.00 -7.65 -15.98
C GLN A 23 25.82 -8.95 -15.89
N LYS A 24 26.88 -8.97 -15.06
CA LYS A 24 27.65 -10.19 -14.75
C LYS A 24 26.82 -11.20 -13.96
N ILE A 25 26.03 -10.77 -13.00
CA ILE A 25 25.12 -11.64 -12.25
C ILE A 25 24.07 -12.21 -13.18
N HIS A 26 23.45 -11.40 -14.04
CA HIS A 26 22.44 -11.87 -15.01
C HIS A 26 23.00 -12.91 -15.99
N ASN A 27 24.20 -12.68 -16.53
CA ASN A 27 24.86 -13.63 -17.44
C ASN A 27 25.29 -14.91 -16.70
N SER A 28 25.78 -14.82 -15.47
CA SER A 28 26.17 -15.98 -14.67
C SER A 28 24.97 -16.87 -14.30
N TRP A 29 23.81 -16.29 -14.05
CA TRP A 29 22.56 -17.03 -13.81
C TRP A 29 22.01 -17.67 -15.09
N SER A 30 22.12 -16.97 -16.24
CA SER A 30 21.73 -17.51 -17.54
C SER A 30 22.58 -18.73 -17.94
N ASP A 31 23.90 -18.63 -17.72
CA ASP A 31 24.84 -19.72 -18.01
C ASP A 31 24.66 -20.90 -17.05
N ALA A 32 24.42 -20.66 -15.77
CA ALA A 32 24.13 -21.69 -14.78
C ALA A 32 22.81 -22.41 -15.09
N PHE A 33 21.79 -21.68 -15.55
CA PHE A 33 20.51 -22.25 -15.96
C PHE A 33 20.65 -23.10 -17.22
N LEU A 34 21.39 -22.63 -18.22
CA LEU A 34 21.68 -23.38 -19.47
C LEU A 34 22.56 -24.63 -19.22
N HIS A 35 23.48 -24.57 -18.25
CA HIS A 35 24.30 -25.72 -17.86
C HIS A 35 23.52 -26.76 -17.04
N ALA A 36 22.57 -26.36 -16.23
CA ALA A 36 21.75 -27.26 -15.44
C ALA A 36 20.63 -27.95 -16.24
N PHE A 37 20.18 -27.34 -17.35
CA PHE A 37 19.04 -27.81 -18.14
C PHE A 37 19.37 -28.02 -19.62
N GLY A 38 20.63 -27.87 -20.04
CA GLY A 38 21.10 -28.06 -21.41
C GLY A 38 21.21 -29.53 -21.81
N THR A 39 20.23 -29.94 -22.53
CA THR A 39 20.09 -31.00 -23.55
C THR A 39 21.15 -32.11 -23.65
N LYS A 40 20.74 -33.32 -23.34
CA LYS A 40 21.10 -34.51 -24.13
C LYS A 40 19.91 -34.89 -25.01
N GLN A 41 19.95 -34.49 -26.30
CA GLN A 41 19.15 -35.15 -27.33
C GLN A 41 19.72 -36.55 -27.56
N ASN A 42 18.99 -37.57 -27.20
CA ASN A 42 19.11 -38.89 -27.81
C ASN A 42 17.77 -39.23 -28.48
N LYS A 43 17.84 -39.34 -29.81
CA LYS A 43 16.78 -39.91 -30.63
C LYS A 43 16.69 -41.42 -30.33
N SER A 44 15.55 -41.88 -29.86
CA SER A 44 15.03 -43.20 -30.18
C SER A 44 13.51 -43.12 -30.11
N THR A 45 12.92 -43.41 -31.25
CA THR A 45 11.52 -43.65 -31.52
C THR A 45 10.98 -44.77 -30.66
N GLU A 46 9.98 -44.46 -29.84
CA GLU A 46 8.93 -45.42 -29.48
C GLU A 46 7.63 -44.64 -29.20
N ASN A 47 6.64 -44.97 -30.03
CA ASN A 47 5.24 -44.59 -29.85
C ASN A 47 4.72 -45.22 -28.53
N ALA A 48 4.75 -44.45 -27.46
CA ALA A 48 3.93 -44.72 -26.29
C ALA A 48 2.78 -43.72 -26.27
N THR A 49 1.61 -44.23 -26.44
CA THR A 49 0.31 -43.57 -26.25
C THR A 49 0.36 -42.73 -25.00
N LEU A 50 0.46 -41.42 -25.16
CA LEU A 50 0.18 -40.44 -24.08
C LEU A 50 -1.31 -40.57 -23.75
N GLN A 51 -1.64 -41.51 -22.86
CA GLN A 51 -2.86 -41.39 -22.12
C GLN A 51 -2.82 -40.03 -21.42
N SER A 52 -3.73 -39.15 -21.82
CA SER A 52 -4.05 -37.93 -21.12
C SER A 52 -4.28 -38.27 -19.64
N TYR A 53 -3.25 -38.07 -18.84
CA TYR A 53 -3.51 -37.80 -17.43
C TYR A 53 -4.27 -36.47 -17.41
N THR A 54 -5.59 -36.59 -17.44
CA THR A 54 -6.44 -35.55 -16.90
C THR A 54 -5.90 -35.31 -15.50
N GLN A 55 -5.22 -34.19 -15.34
CA GLN A 55 -4.97 -33.55 -14.07
C GLN A 55 -6.36 -33.36 -13.41
N ASN A 56 -6.82 -34.38 -12.69
CA ASN A 56 -7.70 -34.15 -11.56
C ASN A 56 -6.82 -33.44 -10.52
N ASP A 57 -6.50 -32.18 -10.80
CA ASP A 57 -6.14 -31.23 -9.81
C ASP A 57 -7.30 -31.22 -8.83
N VAL A 58 -7.10 -31.89 -7.71
CA VAL A 58 -7.81 -31.59 -6.48
C VAL A 58 -7.32 -30.17 -6.08
N HIS A 59 -7.71 -29.18 -6.86
CA HIS A 59 -7.85 -27.84 -6.38
C HIS A 59 -8.98 -27.91 -5.35
N MET A 60 -8.63 -28.29 -4.12
CA MET A 60 -9.44 -27.93 -2.99
C MET A 60 -9.73 -26.45 -3.17
N ASN A 61 -11.01 -26.10 -3.16
CA ASN A 61 -11.52 -24.76 -3.43
C ASN A 61 -11.03 -23.84 -2.29
N LYS A 62 -9.73 -23.47 -2.37
CA LYS A 62 -9.02 -22.69 -1.34
C LYS A 62 -9.74 -21.36 -1.22
N LYS A 63 -10.13 -21.00 0.00
CA LYS A 63 -10.78 -19.71 0.24
C LYS A 63 -9.89 -18.59 -0.27
N LYS A 64 -10.43 -17.70 -1.10
CA LYS A 64 -9.76 -16.50 -1.57
C LYS A 64 -10.22 -15.30 -0.78
N ILE A 65 -9.28 -14.51 -0.31
CA ILE A 65 -9.51 -13.28 0.46
C ILE A 65 -9.26 -12.09 -0.46
N ARG A 66 -10.21 -11.17 -0.53
CA ARG A 66 -10.04 -9.90 -1.24
C ARG A 66 -9.44 -8.83 -0.34
N ALA A 67 -8.39 -8.21 -0.81
CA ALA A 67 -7.73 -7.10 -0.12
C ALA A 67 -7.79 -5.83 -0.97
N LEU A 68 -8.18 -4.71 -0.36
CA LEU A 68 -8.10 -3.38 -0.92
C LEU A 68 -6.94 -2.64 -0.26
N ILE A 69 -6.04 -2.08 -1.08
CA ILE A 69 -4.92 -1.25 -0.63
C ILE A 69 -5.13 0.18 -1.11
N LEU A 70 -5.08 1.12 -0.19
CA LEU A 70 -5.27 2.55 -0.42
C LEU A 70 -4.00 3.32 -0.07
N GLN A 71 -3.33 3.87 -1.10
CA GLN A 71 -2.08 4.60 -0.99
C GLN A 71 -2.27 5.97 -0.31
N GLY A 72 -1.23 6.48 0.36
CA GLY A 72 -1.19 7.83 0.91
C GLY A 72 -1.07 8.92 -0.16
N GLY A 73 -1.59 10.13 0.10
CA GLY A 73 -1.49 11.22 -0.88
C GLY A 73 -2.39 12.46 -0.63
N GLY A 74 -2.81 12.73 0.60
CA GLY A 74 -3.57 13.93 0.94
C GLY A 74 -4.86 14.10 0.11
N ALA A 75 -5.05 15.26 -0.49
CA ALA A 75 -6.24 15.57 -1.31
C ALA A 75 -6.44 14.61 -2.50
N LEU A 76 -5.36 13.99 -3.01
CA LEU A 76 -5.44 12.99 -4.06
C LEU A 76 -6.28 11.77 -3.68
N GLY A 77 -6.48 11.51 -2.38
CA GLY A 77 -7.33 10.44 -1.88
C GLY A 77 -8.78 10.52 -2.35
N ALA A 78 -9.25 11.65 -2.86
CA ALA A 78 -10.56 11.77 -3.53
C ALA A 78 -10.68 10.87 -4.77
N PHE A 79 -9.58 10.61 -5.48
CA PHE A 79 -9.52 9.64 -6.56
C PHE A 79 -9.91 8.24 -6.09
N GLN A 80 -9.48 7.85 -4.87
CA GLN A 80 -9.81 6.54 -4.29
C GLN A 80 -11.30 6.38 -4.06
N ALA A 81 -12.02 7.46 -3.73
CA ALA A 81 -13.48 7.40 -3.57
C ALA A 81 -14.18 7.04 -4.89
N GLY A 82 -13.75 7.64 -5.99
CA GLY A 82 -14.25 7.30 -7.33
C GLY A 82 -13.86 5.89 -7.77
N ALA A 83 -12.61 5.51 -7.57
CA ALA A 83 -12.10 4.19 -7.88
C ALA A 83 -12.83 3.09 -7.08
N PHE A 84 -13.02 3.29 -5.79
CA PHE A 84 -13.76 2.37 -4.93
C PHE A 84 -15.23 2.22 -5.36
N LYS A 85 -15.89 3.33 -5.74
CA LYS A 85 -17.27 3.28 -6.25
C LYS A 85 -17.36 2.39 -7.50
N ALA A 86 -16.48 2.57 -8.47
CA ALA A 86 -16.45 1.74 -9.68
C ALA A 86 -16.11 0.27 -9.37
N LEU A 87 -15.14 0.01 -8.47
CA LEU A 87 -14.81 -1.34 -8.01
C LEU A 87 -15.99 -2.01 -7.33
N SER A 88 -16.71 -1.31 -6.46
CA SER A 88 -17.88 -1.87 -5.75
C SER A 88 -18.98 -2.29 -6.73
N GLU A 89 -19.28 -1.46 -7.72
CA GLU A 89 -20.25 -1.77 -8.77
C GLU A 89 -19.81 -2.98 -9.61
N LYS A 90 -18.53 -3.01 -10.00
CA LYS A 90 -17.96 -4.09 -10.80
C LYS A 90 -17.99 -5.42 -10.05
N LEU A 91 -17.38 -5.46 -8.86
CA LEU A 91 -17.24 -6.70 -8.10
C LEU A 91 -18.59 -7.26 -7.67
N THR A 92 -19.53 -6.41 -7.27
CA THR A 92 -20.92 -6.84 -6.96
C THR A 92 -21.59 -7.49 -8.17
N ARG A 93 -21.35 -6.97 -9.38
CA ARG A 93 -21.90 -7.56 -10.61
C ARG A 93 -21.24 -8.90 -10.92
N GLU A 94 -19.91 -8.98 -10.87
CA GLU A 94 -19.16 -10.22 -11.11
C GLU A 94 -19.54 -11.33 -10.12
N ASP A 95 -19.67 -10.99 -8.84
CA ASP A 95 -20.08 -11.95 -7.80
C ASP A 95 -21.52 -12.47 -8.01
N LYS A 96 -22.44 -11.61 -8.40
CA LYS A 96 -23.81 -12.03 -8.75
C LYS A 96 -23.83 -12.96 -9.97
N GLN A 97 -23.05 -12.65 -11.00
CA GLN A 97 -22.97 -13.46 -12.22
C GLN A 97 -22.33 -14.83 -11.98
N SER A 98 -21.36 -14.91 -11.07
CA SER A 98 -20.67 -16.16 -10.71
C SER A 98 -21.38 -16.97 -9.62
N GLY A 99 -22.52 -16.52 -9.12
CA GLY A 99 -23.25 -17.17 -8.03
C GLY A 99 -22.65 -16.96 -6.63
N ASN A 100 -21.67 -16.06 -6.50
CA ASN A 100 -20.98 -15.74 -5.25
C ASN A 100 -21.53 -14.44 -4.60
N GLY A 101 -22.79 -14.13 -4.79
CA GLY A 101 -23.39 -12.84 -4.36
C GLY A 101 -23.35 -12.56 -2.86
N GLU A 102 -23.06 -13.56 -2.03
CA GLU A 102 -22.90 -13.43 -0.58
C GLU A 102 -21.46 -13.12 -0.14
N ARG A 103 -20.49 -13.15 -1.08
CA ARG A 103 -19.10 -12.85 -0.78
C ARG A 103 -18.94 -11.39 -0.33
N PRO A 104 -18.19 -11.10 0.75
CA PRO A 104 -17.84 -9.72 1.12
C PRO A 104 -17.15 -9.00 -0.05
N LEU A 105 -17.43 -7.71 -0.22
CA LEU A 105 -16.78 -6.93 -1.26
C LEU A 105 -15.24 -6.93 -1.06
N PHE A 106 -14.81 -6.70 0.18
CA PHE A 106 -13.42 -6.86 0.62
C PHE A 106 -13.37 -7.47 2.01
N ASP A 107 -12.44 -8.40 2.21
CA ASP A 107 -12.17 -9.03 3.51
C ASP A 107 -11.11 -8.24 4.30
N ILE A 108 -10.20 -7.54 3.61
CA ILE A 108 -9.14 -6.71 4.21
C ILE A 108 -9.11 -5.36 3.51
N VAL A 109 -8.99 -4.29 4.29
CA VAL A 109 -8.70 -2.94 3.78
C VAL A 109 -7.47 -2.41 4.48
N ALA A 110 -6.43 -2.10 3.73
CA ALA A 110 -5.19 -1.55 4.24
C ALA A 110 -4.97 -0.14 3.69
N GLY A 111 -4.50 0.78 4.51
CA GLY A 111 -4.26 2.14 4.08
C GLY A 111 -3.16 2.84 4.84
N THR A 112 -2.53 3.81 4.16
CA THR A 112 -1.53 4.72 4.71
C THR A 112 -2.02 6.16 4.54
N SER A 113 -1.82 7.01 5.56
CA SER A 113 -2.17 8.45 5.49
C SER A 113 -3.65 8.65 5.12
N ILE A 114 -3.95 9.39 4.07
CA ILE A 114 -5.32 9.56 3.57
C ILE A 114 -5.97 8.22 3.18
N GLY A 115 -5.18 7.24 2.72
CA GLY A 115 -5.66 5.90 2.45
C GLY A 115 -6.17 5.20 3.71
N ALA A 116 -5.53 5.43 4.87
CA ALA A 116 -6.01 4.92 6.16
C ALA A 116 -7.32 5.59 6.60
N ILE A 117 -7.47 6.89 6.34
CA ILE A 117 -8.72 7.63 6.59
C ILE A 117 -9.85 7.07 5.73
N ASN A 118 -9.63 6.90 4.42
CA ASN A 118 -10.61 6.32 3.50
C ASN A 118 -10.98 4.89 3.93
N ALA A 119 -9.99 4.07 4.29
CA ALA A 119 -10.19 2.71 4.79
C ALA A 119 -11.06 2.70 6.07
N ALA A 120 -10.80 3.62 7.01
CA ALA A 120 -11.57 3.74 8.24
C ALA A 120 -13.04 4.11 7.98
N VAL A 121 -13.31 5.06 7.07
CA VAL A 121 -14.68 5.43 6.68
C VAL A 121 -15.42 4.22 6.09
N LEU A 122 -14.77 3.46 5.21
CA LEU A 122 -15.35 2.27 4.58
C LEU A 122 -15.64 1.16 5.60
N VAL A 123 -14.63 0.80 6.41
CA VAL A 123 -14.77 -0.32 7.36
C VAL A 123 -15.74 0.04 8.48
N SER A 124 -15.70 1.28 9.00
CA SER A 124 -16.68 1.76 9.99
C SER A 124 -18.11 1.65 9.47
N HIS A 125 -18.36 2.04 8.20
CA HIS A 125 -19.66 1.87 7.58
C HIS A 125 -20.13 0.41 7.59
N VAL A 126 -19.23 -0.52 7.22
CA VAL A 126 -19.56 -1.95 7.18
C VAL A 126 -19.82 -2.51 8.58
N VAL A 127 -19.04 -2.12 9.57
CA VAL A 127 -19.24 -2.55 10.96
C VAL A 127 -20.61 -2.08 11.49
N GLU A 128 -20.97 -0.83 11.20
CA GLU A 128 -22.22 -0.23 11.65
C GLU A 128 -23.45 -0.83 10.93
N ASN A 129 -23.38 -0.97 9.61
CA ASN A 129 -24.53 -1.35 8.77
C ASN A 129 -24.53 -2.85 8.42
N LYS A 130 -23.49 -3.60 8.75
CA LYS A 130 -23.32 -5.02 8.43
C LYS A 130 -23.39 -5.32 6.93
N THR A 131 -23.09 -4.35 6.10
CA THR A 131 -23.13 -4.44 4.64
C THR A 131 -22.18 -3.45 4.00
N TRP A 132 -21.66 -3.79 2.82
CA TRP A 132 -20.91 -2.88 1.95
C TRP A 132 -21.80 -1.93 1.15
N THR A 133 -23.10 -2.18 1.08
CA THR A 133 -24.04 -1.31 0.37
C THR A 133 -24.08 0.08 0.99
N GLY A 134 -23.89 1.11 0.18
CA GLY A 134 -23.84 2.50 0.63
C GLY A 134 -22.45 2.98 1.09
N SER A 135 -21.44 2.10 1.20
CA SER A 135 -20.09 2.50 1.64
C SER A 135 -19.40 3.41 0.62
N ALA A 136 -19.64 3.21 -0.67
CA ALA A 136 -19.08 4.05 -1.73
C ALA A 136 -19.68 5.46 -1.69
N GLU A 137 -20.98 5.57 -1.51
CA GLU A 137 -21.69 6.85 -1.36
C GLU A 137 -21.20 7.58 -0.11
N LYS A 138 -21.01 6.86 1.00
CA LYS A 138 -20.48 7.42 2.25
C LYS A 138 -19.08 8.01 2.08
N LEU A 139 -18.21 7.31 1.33
CA LEU A 139 -16.86 7.81 1.04
C LEU A 139 -16.88 9.03 0.12
N VAL A 140 -17.75 9.06 -0.88
CA VAL A 140 -17.94 10.25 -1.75
C VAL A 140 -18.45 11.44 -0.92
N GLU A 141 -19.45 11.21 -0.06
CA GLU A 141 -19.99 12.24 0.84
C GLU A 141 -18.90 12.81 1.78
N PHE A 142 -18.02 11.96 2.29
CA PHE A 142 -16.88 12.40 3.09
C PHE A 142 -15.98 13.37 2.32
N TRP A 143 -15.64 13.06 1.06
CA TRP A 143 -14.80 13.92 0.24
C TRP A 143 -15.51 15.22 -0.19
N GLU A 144 -16.80 15.16 -0.50
CA GLU A 144 -17.60 16.36 -0.75
C GLU A 144 -17.67 17.25 0.49
N TYR A 145 -17.76 16.65 1.69
CA TYR A 145 -17.72 17.38 2.94
C TYR A 145 -16.35 18.04 3.18
N LEU A 146 -15.23 17.35 2.91
CA LEU A 146 -13.89 17.92 3.07
C LEU A 146 -13.60 19.06 2.08
N SER A 147 -14.29 19.09 0.95
CA SER A 147 -14.03 20.07 -0.10
C SER A 147 -14.29 21.50 0.37
N CYS A 148 -13.47 22.42 -0.13
CA CYS A 148 -13.52 23.85 0.16
C CYS A 148 -13.88 24.65 -1.10
N PRO A 149 -14.50 25.83 -0.96
CA PRO A 149 -14.68 26.76 -2.08
C PRO A 149 -13.34 27.09 -2.73
N THR A 150 -13.32 27.21 -4.04
CA THR A 150 -12.14 27.66 -4.77
C THR A 150 -11.82 29.10 -4.37
N PRO A 151 -10.59 29.41 -3.93
CA PRO A 151 -10.19 30.79 -3.64
C PRO A 151 -10.35 31.71 -4.85
N ASP A 152 -10.67 32.97 -4.58
CA ASP A 152 -10.85 33.99 -5.63
C ASP A 152 -9.51 34.34 -6.30
N ILE A 153 -9.27 33.77 -7.47
CA ILE A 153 -8.04 33.98 -8.26
C ILE A 153 -7.89 35.42 -8.78
N THR A 154 -8.93 36.23 -8.73
CA THR A 154 -8.83 37.65 -9.14
C THR A 154 -7.95 38.47 -8.19
N LYS A 155 -7.75 37.96 -6.97
CA LYS A 155 -6.82 38.53 -5.97
C LYS A 155 -5.34 38.26 -6.27
N MET A 156 -5.04 37.40 -7.25
CA MET A 156 -3.67 37.20 -7.70
C MET A 156 -3.12 38.50 -8.31
N SER A 157 -1.83 38.77 -8.07
CA SER A 157 -1.21 39.96 -8.64
C SER A 157 -1.31 39.96 -10.17
N ALA A 158 -1.57 41.13 -10.77
CA ALA A 158 -1.63 41.28 -12.21
C ALA A 158 -0.31 40.87 -12.91
N ALA A 159 0.83 41.03 -12.23
CA ALA A 159 2.13 40.61 -12.72
C ALA A 159 2.23 39.09 -12.85
N TRP A 160 1.72 38.36 -11.86
CA TRP A 160 1.75 36.88 -11.87
C TRP A 160 0.81 36.31 -12.93
N ARG A 161 -0.38 36.86 -13.08
CA ARG A 161 -1.30 36.49 -14.17
C ARG A 161 -0.65 36.69 -15.53
N LYS A 162 -0.04 37.85 -15.75
CA LYS A 162 0.60 38.21 -17.03
C LYS A 162 1.81 37.28 -17.34
N GLU A 163 2.55 36.85 -16.34
CA GLU A 163 3.67 35.92 -16.52
C GLU A 163 3.19 34.52 -16.90
N HIS A 164 2.14 34.02 -16.24
CA HIS A 164 1.56 32.71 -16.54
C HIS A 164 0.79 32.69 -17.87
N GLU A 165 0.10 33.79 -18.25
CA GLU A 165 -0.56 33.95 -19.55
C GLU A 165 0.47 33.96 -20.70
N LYS A 166 1.68 34.46 -20.47
CA LYS A 166 2.74 34.50 -21.51
C LYS A 166 3.38 33.15 -21.76
N ASN A 167 3.52 32.32 -20.74
CA ASN A 167 4.32 31.08 -20.77
C ASN A 167 3.51 29.84 -21.11
N ASN A 168 2.17 29.90 -21.07
CA ASN A 168 1.32 28.74 -21.30
C ASN A 168 0.09 29.12 -22.15
N HIS A 169 -0.25 28.29 -23.11
CA HIS A 169 -1.31 28.49 -24.06
C HIS A 169 -2.67 27.98 -23.56
N GLY A 170 -3.55 28.86 -23.10
CA GLY A 170 -4.99 28.59 -22.95
C GLY A 170 -5.46 28.04 -21.59
N ALA A 171 -6.57 27.31 -21.59
CA ALA A 171 -7.28 26.82 -20.40
C ALA A 171 -6.42 25.95 -19.44
N ALA A 172 -5.39 25.31 -19.96
CA ALA A 172 -4.44 24.53 -19.18
C ALA A 172 -3.65 25.38 -18.18
N SER A 173 -3.23 26.58 -18.59
CA SER A 173 -2.47 27.49 -17.72
C SER A 173 -3.36 28.15 -16.65
N GLU A 174 -4.62 28.40 -16.96
CA GLU A 174 -5.59 28.93 -16.02
C GLU A 174 -5.87 27.91 -14.89
N GLU A 175 -6.03 26.65 -15.23
CA GLU A 175 -6.21 25.58 -14.25
C GLU A 175 -4.97 25.35 -13.38
N ALA A 176 -3.78 25.35 -13.96
CA ALA A 176 -2.52 25.26 -13.19
C ALA A 176 -2.36 26.45 -12.24
N ALA A 177 -2.68 27.66 -12.71
CA ALA A 177 -2.68 28.88 -11.92
C ALA A 177 -3.67 28.82 -10.77
N ARG A 178 -4.89 28.37 -11.03
CA ARG A 178 -5.93 28.16 -10.02
C ARG A 178 -5.46 27.22 -8.91
N ARG A 179 -4.93 26.07 -9.28
CA ARG A 179 -4.43 25.06 -8.33
C ARG A 179 -3.29 25.60 -7.48
N TYR A 180 -2.28 26.17 -8.11
CA TYR A 180 -1.15 26.76 -7.42
C TYR A 180 -1.58 27.81 -6.39
N TYR A 181 -2.45 28.72 -6.80
CA TYR A 181 -2.98 29.77 -5.92
C TYR A 181 -3.80 29.17 -4.77
N SER A 182 -4.67 28.21 -5.07
CA SER A 182 -5.50 27.55 -4.06
C SER A 182 -4.67 26.85 -3.00
N VAL A 183 -3.64 26.10 -3.41
CA VAL A 183 -2.72 25.46 -2.47
C VAL A 183 -1.98 26.49 -1.62
N LYS A 184 -1.48 27.57 -2.21
CA LYS A 184 -0.82 28.67 -1.47
C LYS A 184 -1.74 29.29 -0.41
N GLU A 185 -2.99 29.56 -0.76
CA GLU A 185 -3.97 30.11 0.18
C GLU A 185 -4.33 29.09 1.28
N PHE A 186 -4.46 27.81 0.96
CA PHE A 186 -4.72 26.77 1.96
C PHE A 186 -3.54 26.59 2.91
N LEU A 187 -2.31 26.60 2.40
CA LEU A 187 -1.11 26.53 3.25
C LEU A 187 -1.01 27.74 4.19
N LYS A 188 -1.48 28.91 3.77
CA LYS A 188 -1.47 30.13 4.57
C LYS A 188 -2.61 30.20 5.58
N SER A 189 -3.82 29.84 5.16
CA SER A 189 -5.05 30.08 5.92
C SER A 189 -5.62 28.82 6.54
N GLY A 190 -5.14 27.65 6.14
CA GLY A 190 -5.73 26.35 6.47
C GLY A 190 -6.99 26.05 5.66
N THR A 191 -7.60 24.93 6.02
CA THR A 191 -8.93 24.53 5.57
C THR A 191 -9.78 24.16 6.78
N ASP A 192 -10.97 24.72 6.92
CA ASP A 192 -11.81 24.58 8.11
C ASP A 192 -12.09 23.14 8.55
N LYS A 193 -11.91 22.17 7.61
CA LYS A 193 -12.28 20.76 7.81
C LYS A 193 -11.08 19.81 7.79
N VAL A 194 -9.88 20.31 7.49
CA VAL A 194 -8.68 19.48 7.37
C VAL A 194 -7.60 19.95 8.33
N TYR A 195 -7.18 21.20 8.27
CA TYR A 195 -6.13 21.74 9.13
C TYR A 195 -6.23 23.24 9.31
N SER A 196 -5.70 23.75 10.43
CA SER A 196 -5.54 25.18 10.69
C SER A 196 -4.09 25.52 11.01
N PRO A 197 -3.55 26.67 10.56
CA PRO A 197 -2.20 27.08 10.90
C PRO A 197 -2.05 27.30 12.41
N ILE A 198 -0.93 26.86 12.97
CA ILE A 198 -0.56 27.16 14.35
C ILE A 198 0.14 28.52 14.33
N LEU A 199 -0.59 29.58 14.58
CA LEU A 199 -0.06 30.94 14.75
C LEU A 199 -0.04 31.25 16.25
N PRO A 200 1.15 31.20 16.90
CA PRO A 200 1.23 31.65 18.29
C PRO A 200 0.88 33.15 18.32
N PRO A 201 0.14 33.62 19.33
CA PRO A 201 -0.08 35.04 19.55
C PRO A 201 1.24 35.79 19.57
N LYS A 202 1.28 37.03 19.02
CA LYS A 202 2.50 37.86 18.99
C LYS A 202 3.07 38.14 20.41
N ASP A 203 2.24 38.06 21.42
CA ASP A 203 2.59 38.28 22.80
C ASP A 203 3.02 37.01 23.55
N ASP A 204 3.03 35.86 22.87
CA ASP A 204 3.52 34.60 23.43
C ASP A 204 5.04 34.54 23.27
N GLU A 205 5.75 34.28 24.38
CA GLU A 205 7.20 34.07 24.37
C GLU A 205 7.61 32.99 23.35
N LYS A 206 6.77 31.96 23.16
CA LYS A 206 6.92 30.90 22.18
C LYS A 206 6.82 31.40 20.73
N PHE A 207 6.31 32.61 20.48
CA PHE A 207 6.31 33.21 19.15
C PHE A 207 7.73 33.37 18.59
N PHE A 208 8.68 33.69 19.47
CA PHE A 208 10.09 33.86 19.11
C PHE A 208 10.92 32.58 19.21
N ASP A 209 10.36 31.53 19.83
CA ASP A 209 11.01 30.22 19.98
C ASP A 209 10.61 29.26 18.87
N LEU A 210 11.10 29.51 17.65
CA LEU A 210 10.85 28.67 16.50
C LEU A 210 11.46 27.26 16.62
N GLN A 211 12.47 27.08 17.49
CA GLN A 211 13.14 25.80 17.68
C GLN A 211 12.28 24.78 18.44
N ASN A 212 11.32 25.25 19.24
CA ASN A 212 10.37 24.39 19.97
C ASN A 212 9.05 24.17 19.22
N LYS A 213 8.91 24.74 18.02
CA LYS A 213 7.72 24.56 17.19
C LYS A 213 7.81 23.23 16.44
N ARG A 214 7.01 22.26 16.86
CA ARG A 214 7.04 20.87 16.33
C ARG A 214 6.15 20.65 15.12
N ALA A 215 5.24 21.60 14.81
CA ALA A 215 4.28 21.49 13.73
C ALA A 215 3.90 22.85 13.17
N LEU A 216 3.54 22.88 11.88
CA LEU A 216 3.02 24.07 11.21
C LEU A 216 1.49 24.18 11.33
N TYR A 217 0.80 23.05 11.46
CA TYR A 217 -0.65 22.97 11.43
C TYR A 217 -1.21 22.10 12.55
N ASP A 218 -2.39 22.51 13.04
CA ASP A 218 -3.26 21.71 13.89
C ASP A 218 -4.20 20.86 13.03
N LYS A 219 -4.28 19.56 13.33
CA LYS A 219 -5.13 18.58 12.64
C LYS A 219 -6.47 18.31 13.35
N GLN A 220 -6.82 19.10 14.38
CA GLN A 220 -8.12 18.96 15.06
C GLN A 220 -9.33 19.12 14.12
N PRO A 221 -9.29 19.98 13.08
CA PRO A 221 -10.36 20.03 12.09
C PRO A 221 -10.54 18.68 11.38
N LEU A 222 -9.45 18.02 10.97
CA LEU A 222 -9.50 16.70 10.33
C LEU A 222 -10.06 15.63 11.27
N LYS A 223 -9.62 15.63 12.54
CA LYS A 223 -10.16 14.73 13.56
C LYS A 223 -11.68 14.80 13.63
N LYS A 224 -12.23 16.01 13.77
CA LYS A 224 -13.69 16.23 13.82
C LYS A 224 -14.39 15.75 12.55
N SER A 225 -13.76 15.96 11.40
CA SER A 225 -14.29 15.52 10.11
C SER A 225 -14.35 14.00 10.03
N ILE A 226 -13.30 13.31 10.46
CA ILE A 226 -13.25 11.84 10.47
C ILE A 226 -14.30 11.27 11.44
N GLU A 227 -14.39 11.80 12.66
CA GLU A 227 -15.36 11.37 13.68
C GLU A 227 -16.82 11.57 13.25
N LYS A 228 -17.10 12.50 12.33
CA LYS A 228 -18.43 12.66 11.72
C LYS A 228 -18.79 11.50 10.77
N PHE A 229 -17.81 10.87 10.12
CA PHE A 229 -18.03 9.87 9.09
C PHE A 229 -17.65 8.44 9.49
N ALA A 230 -16.90 8.27 10.57
CA ALA A 230 -16.50 6.97 11.10
C ALA A 230 -16.62 6.94 12.63
N LYS A 231 -17.10 5.83 13.18
CA LYS A 231 -17.19 5.58 14.62
C LYS A 231 -15.97 4.83 15.13
N PHE A 232 -15.45 5.25 16.25
CA PHE A 232 -14.28 4.65 16.89
C PHE A 232 -14.59 4.13 18.29
N PRO A 233 -13.89 3.08 18.79
CA PRO A 233 -12.87 2.32 18.04
C PRO A 233 -13.49 1.40 16.98
N ILE A 234 -12.75 1.15 15.88
CA ILE A 234 -13.12 0.17 14.85
C ILE A 234 -12.48 -1.15 15.26
N ALA A 235 -13.23 -1.99 15.94
CA ALA A 235 -12.86 -3.35 16.29
C ALA A 235 -13.61 -4.34 15.40
N THR A 236 -12.89 -5.26 14.78
CA THR A 236 -13.45 -6.22 13.84
C THR A 236 -13.02 -7.64 14.16
N SER A 237 -13.75 -8.63 13.66
CA SER A 237 -13.48 -10.03 13.92
C SER A 237 -13.68 -10.86 12.65
N TYR A 238 -12.72 -11.76 12.40
CA TYR A 238 -12.80 -12.74 11.32
C TYR A 238 -14.02 -13.66 11.46
N GLU A 239 -14.30 -14.13 12.69
CA GLU A 239 -15.41 -15.02 13.00
C GLU A 239 -16.79 -14.39 12.73
N LYS A 240 -16.87 -13.07 12.85
CA LYS A 240 -18.09 -12.31 12.53
C LYS A 240 -18.21 -11.97 11.04
N GLY A 241 -17.24 -12.37 10.20
CA GLY A 241 -17.19 -12.03 8.78
C GLY A 241 -17.01 -10.53 8.51
N GLN A 242 -16.41 -9.79 9.47
CA GLN A 242 -16.17 -8.36 9.34
C GLN A 242 -14.85 -8.09 8.61
N PRO A 243 -14.74 -7.00 7.83
CA PRO A 243 -13.50 -6.66 7.16
C PRO A 243 -12.42 -6.25 8.16
N ARG A 244 -11.21 -6.75 7.94
CA ARG A 244 -10.01 -6.35 8.67
C ARG A 244 -9.54 -4.99 8.21
N LEU A 245 -9.27 -4.07 9.12
CA LEU A 245 -8.65 -2.78 8.85
C LEU A 245 -7.18 -2.79 9.29
N LEU A 246 -6.28 -2.47 8.36
CA LEU A 246 -4.87 -2.26 8.63
C LEU A 246 -4.51 -0.78 8.40
N VAL A 247 -3.96 -0.14 9.43
CA VAL A 247 -3.55 1.26 9.41
C VAL A 247 -2.05 1.35 9.61
N VAL A 248 -1.32 1.92 8.66
CA VAL A 248 0.13 1.92 8.69
C VAL A 248 0.67 3.28 9.12
N SER A 249 1.59 3.26 10.09
CA SER A 249 2.30 4.42 10.63
C SER A 249 3.79 4.12 10.77
N THR A 250 4.59 5.16 10.98
CA THR A 250 6.02 5.05 11.27
C THR A 250 6.28 5.31 12.74
N ASP A 251 6.88 4.35 13.45
CA ASP A 251 7.40 4.58 14.80
C ASP A 251 8.63 5.48 14.73
N VAL A 252 8.54 6.64 15.40
CA VAL A 252 9.58 7.68 15.32
C VAL A 252 10.89 7.25 15.97
N ALA A 253 10.81 6.53 17.08
CA ALA A 253 11.98 6.13 17.86
C ALA A 253 12.69 4.92 17.27
N GLU A 254 11.92 3.96 16.76
CA GLU A 254 12.47 2.72 16.20
C GLU A 254 12.78 2.82 14.70
N GLY A 255 12.22 3.81 13.98
CA GLY A 255 12.33 3.91 12.53
C GLY A 255 11.72 2.72 11.79
N LYS A 256 10.63 2.16 12.32
CA LYS A 256 9.97 0.96 11.78
C LYS A 256 8.57 1.27 11.28
N SER A 257 8.15 0.55 10.26
CA SER A 257 6.75 0.50 9.85
C SER A 257 5.93 -0.29 10.87
N VAL A 258 4.81 0.28 11.30
CA VAL A 258 3.86 -0.33 12.24
C VAL A 258 2.49 -0.40 11.59
N ALA A 259 1.94 -1.60 11.46
CA ALA A 259 0.58 -1.82 11.04
C ALA A 259 -0.30 -2.07 12.27
N PHE A 260 -1.17 -1.13 12.58
CA PHE A 260 -2.23 -1.30 13.57
C PHE A 260 -3.35 -2.13 12.96
N ASP A 261 -3.79 -3.16 13.67
CA ASP A 261 -4.73 -4.15 13.21
C ASP A 261 -6.04 -4.10 13.99
N SER A 262 -7.16 -4.09 13.28
CA SER A 262 -8.49 -4.05 13.88
C SER A 262 -9.01 -5.40 14.36
N TYR A 263 -8.39 -6.52 13.96
CA TYR A 263 -8.82 -7.83 14.39
C TYR A 263 -8.50 -8.05 15.87
N GLU A 264 -9.50 -8.52 16.60
CA GLU A 264 -9.32 -8.95 17.98
C GLU A 264 -8.46 -10.22 18.01
N LYS A 265 -7.35 -10.17 18.71
CA LYS A 265 -6.68 -11.35 19.24
C LYS A 265 -7.18 -11.60 20.67
N GLY A 266 -7.44 -12.84 21.07
CA GLY A 266 -8.06 -13.23 22.35
C GLY A 266 -7.57 -12.45 23.58
N LYS A 267 -8.37 -12.41 24.63
CA LYS A 267 -8.20 -11.53 25.80
C LYS A 267 -7.00 -11.80 26.72
N ASP A 268 -6.31 -12.92 26.52
CA ASP A 268 -5.23 -13.39 27.39
C ASP A 268 -3.83 -13.18 26.80
N LEU A 269 -3.68 -12.24 25.87
CA LEU A 269 -2.40 -11.97 25.19
C LEU A 269 -1.45 -11.17 26.08
N ASN A 270 -0.21 -11.60 26.13
CA ASN A 270 0.86 -10.79 26.72
C ASN A 270 1.31 -9.69 25.75
N GLU A 271 2.08 -8.70 26.25
CA GLU A 271 2.53 -7.55 25.49
C GLU A 271 3.31 -7.92 24.19
N LYS A 272 4.04 -9.05 24.20
CA LYS A 272 4.77 -9.55 23.02
C LYS A 272 3.87 -10.14 21.94
N GLU A 273 2.68 -10.59 22.31
CA GLU A 273 1.70 -11.14 21.37
C GLU A 273 0.80 -10.04 20.81
N ILE A 274 0.59 -8.95 21.57
CA ILE A 274 -0.10 -7.75 21.08
C ILE A 274 0.75 -7.05 20.02
N ARG A 275 2.06 -6.90 20.28
CA ARG A 275 3.01 -6.27 19.38
C ARG A 275 4.02 -7.29 18.88
N LYS A 276 3.89 -7.70 17.62
CA LYS A 276 4.76 -8.70 17.01
C LYS A 276 5.61 -8.10 15.90
N THR A 277 6.91 -8.19 16.04
CA THR A 277 7.85 -7.88 14.97
C THR A 277 7.92 -9.06 14.01
N VAL A 278 7.59 -8.83 12.75
CA VAL A 278 7.56 -9.84 11.70
C VAL A 278 8.65 -9.54 10.69
N TYR A 279 9.48 -10.52 10.40
CA TYR A 279 10.52 -10.47 9.37
C TYR A 279 10.04 -11.25 8.15
N ASP A 280 10.19 -10.71 6.96
CA ASP A 280 9.80 -11.39 5.73
C ASP A 280 10.79 -12.47 5.27
N GLY A 281 11.89 -12.62 5.99
CA GLY A 281 12.96 -13.60 5.72
C GLY A 281 13.95 -13.16 4.64
N PHE A 282 13.60 -12.18 3.82
CA PHE A 282 14.41 -11.64 2.73
C PHE A 282 14.76 -10.18 2.94
N ASN A 283 13.80 -9.38 3.38
CA ASN A 283 14.00 -7.98 3.74
C ASN A 283 14.30 -7.83 5.22
N GLN A 284 15.28 -7.04 5.54
CA GLN A 284 15.77 -6.87 6.91
C GLN A 284 15.07 -5.78 7.69
N GLU A 285 14.17 -5.04 7.05
CA GLU A 285 13.36 -4.05 7.74
C GLU A 285 12.10 -4.73 8.28
N PRO A 286 12.05 -4.98 9.59
CA PRO A 286 10.90 -5.64 10.19
C PRO A 286 9.68 -4.74 10.14
N THR A 287 8.54 -5.32 9.79
CA THR A 287 7.23 -4.72 10.01
C THR A 287 6.74 -5.10 11.40
N VAL A 288 6.19 -4.16 12.12
CA VAL A 288 5.54 -4.44 13.40
C VAL A 288 4.04 -4.53 13.19
N ILE A 289 3.45 -5.65 13.56
CA ILE A 289 1.99 -5.81 13.61
C ILE A 289 1.55 -5.59 15.04
N GLU A 290 0.65 -4.65 15.26
CA GLU A 290 0.17 -4.29 16.58
C GLU A 290 -1.35 -4.44 16.68
N TYR A 291 -1.78 -5.35 17.54
CA TYR A 291 -3.17 -5.64 17.83
C TYR A 291 -3.63 -4.83 19.05
N ASN A 292 -4.72 -4.14 18.90
CA ASN A 292 -5.31 -3.31 19.97
C ASN A 292 -6.79 -3.69 20.15
N ASP A 293 -7.45 -3.05 21.10
CA ASP A 293 -8.91 -3.15 21.29
C ASP A 293 -9.68 -2.41 20.16
N GLY A 294 -9.20 -2.56 18.92
CA GLY A 294 -9.67 -1.87 17.74
C GLY A 294 -8.84 -0.64 17.37
N ILE A 295 -9.08 -0.14 16.19
CA ILE A 295 -8.42 1.06 15.66
C ILE A 295 -9.10 2.31 16.24
N SER A 296 -8.38 3.07 17.04
CA SER A 296 -8.82 4.36 17.56
C SER A 296 -8.60 5.49 16.55
N ILE A 297 -9.21 6.65 16.82
CA ILE A 297 -8.96 7.85 16.01
C ILE A 297 -7.49 8.27 16.05
N GLN A 298 -6.77 8.02 17.15
CA GLN A 298 -5.34 8.32 17.26
C GLN A 298 -4.49 7.51 16.28
N HIS A 299 -4.82 6.23 16.05
CA HIS A 299 -4.14 5.41 15.05
C HIS A 299 -4.28 6.00 13.64
N ILE A 300 -5.48 6.47 13.29
CA ILE A 300 -5.75 7.12 12.00
C ILE A 300 -4.96 8.43 11.87
N LEU A 301 -4.97 9.26 12.93
CA LEU A 301 -4.24 10.52 12.95
C LEU A 301 -2.72 10.29 12.93
N ALA A 302 -2.22 9.23 13.57
CA ALA A 302 -0.82 8.83 13.52
C ALA A 302 -0.39 8.53 12.08
N SER A 303 -1.20 7.74 11.36
CA SER A 303 -0.97 7.43 9.95
C SER A 303 -0.98 8.65 9.04
N ALA A 304 -1.62 9.76 9.44
CA ALA A 304 -1.71 11.00 8.69
C ALA A 304 -0.86 12.15 9.27
N SER A 305 0.06 11.86 10.18
CA SER A 305 0.93 12.86 10.82
C SER A 305 2.21 13.07 10.04
N LEU A 306 2.11 13.75 8.88
CA LEU A 306 3.26 14.07 8.04
C LEU A 306 4.23 14.99 8.80
N PRO A 307 5.53 14.63 8.93
CA PRO A 307 6.55 15.46 9.60
C PRO A 307 6.57 16.88 9.05
N GLU A 308 6.94 17.84 9.89
CA GLU A 308 6.97 19.27 9.61
C GLU A 308 5.57 19.91 9.51
N PHE A 309 4.58 19.22 8.91
CA PHE A 309 3.21 19.70 8.83
C PHE A 309 2.47 19.51 10.15
N TYR A 310 2.55 18.29 10.74
CA TYR A 310 1.81 17.92 11.93
C TYR A 310 2.74 17.38 13.03
N GLU A 311 2.34 17.61 14.28
CA GLU A 311 2.96 16.95 15.41
C GLU A 311 2.68 15.43 15.34
N TYR A 312 3.65 14.62 15.83
CA TYR A 312 3.45 13.18 15.97
C TYR A 312 2.26 12.87 16.89
N GLU A 313 1.63 11.72 16.68
CA GLU A 313 0.68 11.18 17.65
C GLU A 313 1.40 10.32 18.69
N GLU A 314 0.95 10.42 19.94
CA GLU A 314 1.44 9.58 21.02
C GLU A 314 0.40 8.50 21.35
N ILE A 315 0.81 7.23 21.23
CA ILE A 315 -0.02 6.06 21.49
C ILE A 315 0.77 5.12 22.40
N ALA A 316 0.23 4.81 23.57
CA ALA A 316 0.87 3.96 24.57
C ALA A 316 2.32 4.36 24.89
N GLY A 317 2.60 5.68 25.02
CA GLY A 317 3.93 6.23 25.29
C GLY A 317 4.91 6.22 24.12
N ARG A 318 4.49 5.80 22.93
CA ARG A 318 5.27 5.78 21.69
C ARG A 318 4.79 6.84 20.72
N LYS A 319 5.69 7.36 19.90
CA LYS A 319 5.44 8.47 19.00
C LYS A 319 5.42 7.99 17.56
N PHE A 320 4.39 8.43 16.82
CA PHE A 320 4.16 7.97 15.45
C PHE A 320 4.02 9.13 14.47
N TRP A 321 4.62 8.96 13.31
CA TRP A 321 4.44 9.79 12.13
C TRP A 321 3.68 9.05 11.03
N ASP A 322 3.39 9.79 9.96
CA ASP A 322 2.77 9.28 8.73
C ASP A 322 3.48 8.03 8.23
N GLY A 323 2.69 7.01 7.88
CA GLY A 323 3.20 5.75 7.37
C GLY A 323 3.90 5.89 6.02
N GLY A 324 3.54 6.91 5.22
CA GLY A 324 4.13 7.17 3.91
C GLY A 324 5.61 7.52 3.91
N ILE A 325 6.22 7.71 5.08
CA ILE A 325 7.67 7.86 5.23
C ILE A 325 8.40 6.57 4.85
N LEU A 326 7.87 5.41 5.27
CA LEU A 326 8.47 4.10 5.06
C LEU A 326 7.67 3.19 4.13
N SER A 327 6.34 3.30 4.12
CA SER A 327 5.44 2.46 3.33
C SER A 327 4.20 3.24 2.92
N ASN A 328 4.27 3.91 1.78
CA ASN A 328 3.15 4.66 1.24
C ASN A 328 2.08 3.74 0.62
N THR A 329 2.48 2.55 0.19
CA THR A 329 1.62 1.49 -0.36
C THR A 329 1.75 0.25 0.52
N PRO A 330 0.87 0.03 1.50
CA PRO A 330 1.07 -0.96 2.57
C PRO A 330 0.83 -2.41 2.14
N ILE A 331 1.43 -2.83 1.02
CA ILE A 331 1.35 -4.22 0.53
C ILE A 331 2.20 -5.17 1.36
N ARG A 332 3.39 -4.71 1.79
CA ARG A 332 4.29 -5.49 2.66
C ARG A 332 3.61 -5.77 3.99
N GLU A 333 3.06 -4.74 4.61
CA GLU A 333 2.35 -4.83 5.88
C GLU A 333 1.12 -5.74 5.78
N LEU A 334 0.38 -5.66 4.68
CA LEU A 334 -0.76 -6.55 4.41
C LEU A 334 -0.32 -8.01 4.30
N ILE A 335 0.73 -8.30 3.53
CA ILE A 335 1.27 -9.66 3.36
C ILE A 335 1.74 -10.21 4.71
N GLN A 336 2.48 -9.42 5.49
CA GLN A 336 3.00 -9.85 6.78
C GLN A 336 1.88 -10.03 7.82
N ALA A 337 0.91 -9.11 7.87
CA ALA A 337 -0.24 -9.24 8.74
C ALA A 337 -1.11 -10.46 8.36
N HIS A 338 -1.24 -10.77 7.08
CA HIS A 338 -1.95 -11.96 6.62
C HIS A 338 -1.25 -13.24 7.08
N LYS A 339 0.07 -13.36 6.88
CA LYS A 339 0.87 -14.50 7.35
C LYS A 339 0.76 -14.68 8.85
N GLU A 340 1.00 -13.62 9.62
CA GLU A 340 1.01 -13.66 11.07
C GLU A 340 -0.34 -14.08 11.66
N PHE A 341 -1.44 -13.53 11.13
CA PHE A 341 -2.79 -13.89 11.58
C PHE A 341 -3.10 -15.37 11.34
N TRP A 342 -2.78 -15.90 10.16
CA TRP A 342 -3.05 -17.29 9.85
C TRP A 342 -2.11 -18.26 10.56
N GLU A 343 -0.85 -17.86 10.82
CA GLU A 343 0.04 -18.61 11.68
C GLU A 343 -0.53 -18.75 13.10
N TYR A 344 -1.07 -17.67 13.63
CA TYR A 344 -1.75 -17.69 14.93
C TYR A 344 -3.02 -18.57 14.91
N LYS A 345 -3.83 -18.46 13.87
CA LYS A 345 -5.12 -19.19 13.74
C LYS A 345 -4.94 -20.69 13.56
N ILE A 346 -3.99 -21.11 12.75
CA ILE A 346 -3.76 -22.51 12.39
C ILE A 346 -2.86 -23.17 13.42
N GLY A 347 -1.92 -22.42 13.97
CA GLY A 347 -0.86 -22.93 14.85
C GLY A 347 0.41 -23.31 14.08
N SER A 348 1.57 -22.94 14.63
CA SER A 348 2.87 -23.18 13.99
C SER A 348 3.14 -24.66 13.71
N THR A 349 2.83 -25.53 14.65
CA THR A 349 3.06 -26.98 14.50
C THR A 349 2.22 -27.60 13.39
N GLU A 350 0.97 -27.19 13.24
CA GLU A 350 0.08 -27.67 12.19
C GLU A 350 0.51 -27.18 10.81
N LEU A 351 0.99 -25.93 10.70
CA LEU A 351 1.56 -25.40 9.48
C LEU A 351 2.86 -26.10 9.07
N GLU A 352 3.74 -26.39 10.02
CA GLU A 352 4.96 -27.17 9.77
C GLU A 352 4.63 -28.58 9.24
N ASN A 353 3.65 -29.24 9.85
CA ASN A 353 3.19 -30.55 9.41
C ASN A 353 2.53 -30.50 8.02
N SER A 354 1.85 -29.41 7.67
CA SER A 354 1.19 -29.24 6.37
C SER A 354 2.16 -29.11 5.19
N ILE A 355 3.39 -28.67 5.43
CA ILE A 355 4.46 -28.67 4.41
C ILE A 355 4.86 -30.11 4.08
N VAL A 356 4.77 -31.01 5.06
CA VAL A 356 5.17 -32.42 4.98
C VAL A 356 3.99 -33.30 4.52
N ASP A 357 2.76 -33.01 4.94
CA ASP A 357 1.54 -33.73 4.59
C ASP A 357 0.52 -32.82 3.86
N VAL A 358 0.31 -33.11 2.59
CA VAL A 358 -0.45 -32.34 1.59
C VAL A 358 -1.94 -32.12 1.91
N ALA A 359 -2.46 -32.54 3.06
CA ALA A 359 -3.90 -32.82 3.20
C ALA A 359 -4.75 -31.79 3.95
N SER A 360 -4.17 -30.76 4.61
CA SER A 360 -5.05 -29.89 5.39
C SER A 360 -4.62 -28.44 5.51
N LEU A 361 -5.15 -27.56 6.04
CA LEU A 361 -4.92 -26.18 6.52
C LEU A 361 -3.96 -25.35 5.69
N THR A 362 -4.47 -24.76 4.62
CA THR A 362 -3.74 -23.78 3.81
C THR A 362 -4.13 -22.36 4.18
N VAL A 363 -3.15 -21.47 4.27
CA VAL A 363 -3.41 -20.04 4.36
C VAL A 363 -4.21 -19.59 3.12
N PRO A 364 -5.31 -18.85 3.25
CA PRO A 364 -6.10 -18.38 2.11
C PRO A 364 -5.29 -17.54 1.13
N ASP A 365 -5.58 -17.70 -0.15
CA ASP A 365 -4.94 -16.91 -1.21
C ASP A 365 -5.49 -15.48 -1.25
N LEU A 366 -4.69 -14.55 -1.76
CA LEU A 366 -5.06 -13.14 -1.86
C LEU A 366 -5.44 -12.74 -3.28
N GLU A 367 -6.51 -11.96 -3.38
CA GLU A 367 -6.87 -11.14 -4.54
C GLU A 367 -6.69 -9.68 -4.13
N ILE A 368 -5.66 -9.00 -4.65
CA ILE A 368 -5.28 -7.66 -4.24
C ILE A 368 -5.77 -6.64 -5.27
N TYR A 369 -6.44 -5.60 -4.77
CA TYR A 369 -6.86 -4.41 -5.50
C TYR A 369 -6.15 -3.21 -4.90
N LEU A 370 -5.30 -2.58 -5.69
CA LEU A 370 -4.44 -1.47 -5.26
C LEU A 370 -4.84 -0.19 -5.97
N VAL A 371 -5.13 0.87 -5.22
CA VAL A 371 -5.42 2.19 -5.78
C VAL A 371 -4.23 3.12 -5.55
N ASN A 372 -3.44 3.34 -6.61
CA ASN A 372 -2.28 4.21 -6.62
C ASN A 372 -2.66 5.65 -6.92
N LEU A 373 -2.11 6.58 -6.14
CA LEU A 373 -2.28 8.02 -6.29
C LEU A 373 -1.08 8.66 -7.00
N TRP A 374 0.07 8.01 -6.97
CA TRP A 374 1.32 8.47 -7.52
C TRP A 374 1.77 7.56 -8.67
N HIS A 375 2.31 8.12 -9.73
CA HIS A 375 2.84 7.37 -10.86
C HIS A 375 4.34 7.59 -11.02
N SER A 376 5.06 6.56 -11.51
CA SER A 376 6.52 6.61 -11.67
C SER A 376 6.96 7.18 -13.01
N ASP A 377 6.19 6.87 -14.04
CA ASP A 377 6.51 7.17 -15.43
C ASP A 377 5.91 8.52 -15.84
N ASP A 378 6.78 9.48 -15.99
CA ASP A 378 6.50 10.75 -16.65
C ASP A 378 7.52 10.92 -17.78
N ASN A 379 7.04 11.16 -18.99
CA ASN A 379 7.91 11.39 -20.14
C ASN A 379 8.49 12.82 -20.17
N SER A 380 8.08 13.67 -19.23
CA SER A 380 8.57 15.03 -19.11
C SER A 380 9.63 15.17 -18.01
N VAL A 381 10.74 15.81 -18.35
CA VAL A 381 11.74 16.23 -17.37
C VAL A 381 11.40 17.68 -16.97
N PRO A 382 11.13 17.94 -15.68
CA PRO A 382 10.78 19.28 -15.22
C PRO A 382 11.90 20.28 -15.47
N SER A 383 11.55 21.50 -15.90
CA SER A 383 12.49 22.57 -16.22
C SER A 383 12.48 23.73 -15.20
N ASP A 384 11.60 23.68 -14.20
CA ASP A 384 11.43 24.72 -13.19
C ASP A 384 11.42 24.12 -11.77
N PRO A 385 11.66 24.93 -10.73
CA PRO A 385 11.74 24.44 -9.34
C PRO A 385 10.45 23.80 -8.80
N ASP A 386 9.28 24.28 -9.26
CA ASP A 386 7.99 23.73 -8.83
C ASP A 386 7.79 22.33 -9.39
N GLY A 387 8.03 22.16 -10.70
CA GLY A 387 8.00 20.87 -11.37
C GLY A 387 9.04 19.87 -10.81
N MET A 388 10.26 20.36 -10.47
CA MET A 388 11.27 19.51 -9.82
C MET A 388 10.79 19.00 -8.46
N THR A 389 10.16 19.86 -7.66
CA THR A 389 9.61 19.49 -6.35
C THR A 389 8.48 18.48 -6.51
N GLU A 390 7.59 18.72 -7.46
CA GLU A 390 6.49 17.82 -7.80
C GLU A 390 7.01 16.44 -8.21
N ARG A 391 7.94 16.39 -9.16
CA ARG A 391 8.52 15.14 -9.67
C ARG A 391 9.26 14.36 -8.58
N HIS A 392 9.99 15.07 -7.70
CA HIS A 392 10.63 14.44 -6.54
C HIS A 392 9.60 13.76 -5.63
N MET A 393 8.47 14.42 -5.37
CA MET A 393 7.38 13.84 -4.57
C MET A 393 6.75 12.63 -5.26
N ASP A 394 6.53 12.67 -6.58
CA ASP A 394 6.01 11.54 -7.34
C ASP A 394 6.91 10.31 -7.22
N ILE A 395 8.21 10.49 -7.48
CA ILE A 395 9.20 9.40 -7.41
C ILE A 395 9.29 8.83 -5.98
N LYS A 396 9.30 9.70 -4.96
CA LYS A 396 9.41 9.29 -3.56
C LYS A 396 8.16 8.55 -3.08
N SER A 397 6.97 9.04 -3.46
CA SER A 397 5.70 8.59 -2.88
C SER A 397 5.06 7.42 -3.62
N HIS A 398 5.53 7.10 -4.82
CA HIS A 398 4.92 6.09 -5.66
C HIS A 398 5.18 4.64 -5.17
N ASP A 399 6.28 4.39 -4.44
CA ASP A 399 6.55 3.15 -3.68
C ASP A 399 6.59 1.84 -4.51
N GLN A 400 6.67 1.95 -5.84
CA GLN A 400 6.57 0.81 -6.77
C GLN A 400 7.67 -0.24 -6.57
N TYR A 401 8.84 0.20 -6.14
CA TYR A 401 9.97 -0.71 -5.93
C TYR A 401 9.61 -1.74 -4.86
N TYR A 402 9.13 -1.30 -3.71
CA TYR A 402 8.73 -2.17 -2.61
C TYR A 402 7.52 -3.03 -2.94
N VAL A 403 6.57 -2.49 -3.73
CA VAL A 403 5.40 -3.24 -4.21
C VAL A 403 5.85 -4.42 -5.07
N ASN A 404 6.68 -4.17 -6.08
CA ASN A 404 7.15 -5.20 -7.00
C ASN A 404 8.00 -6.26 -6.28
N GLU A 405 8.88 -5.86 -5.37
CA GLU A 405 9.72 -6.77 -4.60
C GLU A 405 8.88 -7.68 -3.71
N SER A 406 7.91 -7.13 -2.98
CA SER A 406 7.02 -7.91 -2.10
C SER A 406 6.21 -8.96 -2.86
N ILE A 407 5.73 -8.60 -4.07
CA ILE A 407 5.00 -9.52 -4.95
C ILE A 407 5.93 -10.60 -5.48
N LEU A 408 7.11 -10.23 -5.96
CA LEU A 408 8.09 -11.16 -6.51
C LEU A 408 8.54 -12.19 -5.47
N ILE A 409 8.83 -11.75 -4.25
CA ILE A 409 9.17 -12.62 -3.13
C ILE A 409 8.04 -13.62 -2.87
N THR A 410 6.80 -13.16 -2.81
CA THR A 410 5.64 -14.03 -2.57
C THR A 410 5.51 -15.10 -3.67
N HIS A 411 5.73 -14.74 -4.94
CA HIS A 411 5.72 -15.69 -6.05
C HIS A 411 6.86 -16.71 -5.97
N TYR A 412 8.09 -16.28 -5.63
CA TYR A 412 9.21 -17.20 -5.47
C TYR A 412 8.98 -18.21 -4.35
N VAL A 413 8.50 -17.74 -3.21
CA VAL A 413 8.26 -18.61 -2.06
C VAL A 413 7.16 -19.63 -2.40
N HIS A 414 6.10 -19.22 -3.11
CA HIS A 414 5.05 -20.13 -3.57
C HIS A 414 5.58 -21.16 -4.60
N LEU A 415 6.46 -20.75 -5.52
CA LEU A 415 7.13 -21.68 -6.44
C LEU A 415 7.96 -22.72 -5.67
N ILE A 416 8.74 -22.28 -4.67
CA ILE A 416 9.54 -23.18 -3.83
C ILE A 416 8.63 -24.17 -3.13
N GLU A 417 7.52 -23.75 -2.56
CA GLU A 417 6.54 -24.64 -1.93
C GLU A 417 6.03 -25.71 -2.90
N LYS A 418 5.64 -25.32 -4.10
CA LYS A 418 5.20 -26.28 -5.14
C LYS A 418 6.28 -27.32 -5.46
N LEU A 419 7.54 -26.90 -5.59
CA LEU A 419 8.67 -27.79 -5.85
C LEU A 419 8.92 -28.75 -4.69
N LEU A 420 8.84 -28.26 -3.44
CA LEU A 420 9.01 -29.10 -2.24
C LEU A 420 7.90 -30.14 -2.14
N ARG A 421 6.66 -29.79 -2.42
CA ARG A 421 5.52 -30.74 -2.46
C ARG A 421 5.74 -31.83 -3.50
N LEU A 422 6.23 -31.49 -4.70
CA LEU A 422 6.57 -32.47 -5.74
C LEU A 422 7.69 -33.43 -5.28
N GLY A 423 8.74 -32.91 -4.64
CA GLY A 423 9.83 -33.71 -4.11
C GLY A 423 9.38 -34.67 -3.01
N ASN A 424 8.62 -34.16 -2.04
CA ASN A 424 8.11 -34.95 -0.91
C ASN A 424 7.21 -36.13 -1.33
N ASN A 425 6.48 -36.01 -2.44
CA ASN A 425 5.55 -37.04 -2.92
C ASN A 425 6.25 -38.18 -3.70
N LYS A 426 7.51 -37.99 -4.14
CA LYS A 426 8.16 -38.93 -5.06
C LYS A 426 9.19 -39.85 -4.42
N ASN A 427 9.84 -39.47 -3.33
CA ASN A 427 10.92 -40.24 -2.74
C ASN A 427 11.11 -39.92 -1.25
N TYR A 428 11.12 -40.95 -0.40
CA TYR A 428 11.31 -40.82 1.04
C TYR A 428 12.68 -40.24 1.42
N GLU A 429 13.77 -40.66 0.76
CA GLU A 429 15.10 -40.12 1.01
C GLU A 429 15.19 -38.64 0.68
N LEU A 430 14.65 -38.23 -0.48
CA LEU A 430 14.59 -36.83 -0.89
C LEU A 430 13.78 -35.99 0.11
N LYS A 431 12.67 -36.53 0.62
CA LYS A 431 11.88 -35.88 1.70
C LYS A 431 12.72 -35.61 2.93
N LYS A 432 13.54 -36.57 3.34
CA LYS A 432 14.43 -36.44 4.50
C LYS A 432 15.49 -35.35 4.26
N GLU A 433 16.14 -35.35 3.11
CA GLU A 433 17.13 -34.32 2.73
C GLU A 433 16.52 -32.92 2.69
N ILE A 434 15.33 -32.77 2.09
CA ILE A 434 14.59 -31.51 2.08
C ILE A 434 14.31 -31.02 3.50
N ASN A 435 13.84 -31.91 4.38
CA ASN A 435 13.55 -31.54 5.79
C ASN A 435 14.79 -31.13 6.57
N GLU A 436 15.96 -31.67 6.27
CA GLU A 436 17.22 -31.23 6.88
C GLU A 436 17.58 -29.82 6.39
N ILE A 437 17.49 -29.54 5.08
CA ILE A 437 17.73 -28.20 4.50
C ILE A 437 16.77 -27.16 5.11
N LEU A 438 15.50 -27.50 5.30
CA LEU A 438 14.51 -26.59 5.86
C LEU A 438 14.78 -26.20 7.32
N LYS A 439 15.54 -27.01 8.06
CA LYS A 439 15.98 -26.71 9.42
C LYS A 439 17.18 -25.77 9.47
N ASP A 440 17.91 -25.63 8.36
CA ASP A 440 19.06 -24.73 8.29
C ASP A 440 18.63 -23.27 8.45
N HIS A 441 19.54 -22.49 8.97
CA HIS A 441 19.31 -21.06 9.23
C HIS A 441 19.74 -20.19 8.05
N THR A 442 18.95 -19.18 7.77
CA THR A 442 19.34 -18.11 6.84
C THR A 442 20.53 -17.32 7.39
N THR A 443 21.33 -16.72 6.51
CA THR A 443 22.44 -15.86 6.93
C THR A 443 21.91 -14.63 7.66
N SER A 444 22.34 -14.44 8.92
CA SER A 444 22.09 -13.20 9.65
C SER A 444 23.06 -12.11 9.19
N ARG A 445 22.58 -10.89 9.02
CA ARG A 445 23.43 -9.72 8.69
C ARG A 445 23.95 -9.01 9.95
N SER A 446 23.41 -9.34 11.11
CA SER A 446 23.78 -8.72 12.38
C SER A 446 24.08 -9.79 13.43
N THR A 447 25.08 -9.56 14.28
CA THR A 447 25.41 -10.42 15.42
C THR A 447 24.33 -10.41 16.51
N THR A 448 23.39 -9.47 16.45
CA THR A 448 22.30 -9.29 17.43
C THR A 448 20.97 -9.87 16.97
N GLU A 449 20.83 -10.22 15.68
CA GLU A 449 19.60 -10.76 15.11
C GLU A 449 19.64 -12.30 15.09
N LYS A 450 18.53 -12.92 15.51
CA LYS A 450 18.33 -14.35 15.34
C LYS A 450 18.08 -14.63 13.86
N SER A 451 18.90 -15.50 13.26
CA SER A 451 18.64 -16.02 11.92
C SER A 451 17.38 -16.88 11.92
N ASN A 452 16.52 -16.69 10.94
CA ASN A 452 15.33 -17.51 10.72
C ASN A 452 15.72 -18.84 10.07
N LYS A 453 14.94 -19.90 10.31
CA LYS A 453 15.06 -21.13 9.52
C LYS A 453 14.40 -20.94 8.16
N TYR A 454 14.88 -21.67 7.15
CA TYR A 454 14.19 -21.70 5.85
C TYR A 454 12.72 -22.14 5.98
N LEU A 455 12.44 -23.07 6.90
CA LEU A 455 11.07 -23.49 7.22
C LEU A 455 10.17 -22.31 7.63
N ASP A 456 10.68 -21.37 8.43
CA ASP A 456 9.90 -20.20 8.89
C ASP A 456 9.50 -19.27 7.76
N ILE A 457 10.27 -19.27 6.66
CA ILE A 457 9.97 -18.47 5.47
C ILE A 457 8.81 -19.07 4.68
N ILE A 458 8.70 -20.38 4.62
CA ILE A 458 7.76 -21.09 3.74
C ILE A 458 6.51 -21.63 4.44
N LYS A 459 6.46 -21.69 5.77
CA LYS A 459 5.36 -22.33 6.52
C LYS A 459 3.99 -21.65 6.37
N THR A 460 3.95 -20.34 6.06
CA THR A 460 2.72 -19.56 5.92
C THR A 460 2.47 -19.13 4.48
N GLN A 461 2.52 -20.08 3.54
CA GLN A 461 2.44 -19.78 2.12
C GLN A 461 1.02 -19.63 1.61
N PHE A 462 0.83 -18.63 0.74
CA PHE A 462 -0.37 -18.39 -0.03
C PHE A 462 0.02 -17.84 -1.41
N GLU A 463 -0.92 -17.82 -2.33
CA GLU A 463 -0.74 -17.25 -3.67
C GLU A 463 -1.43 -15.87 -3.75
N ILE A 464 -0.79 -14.92 -4.43
CA ILE A 464 -1.47 -13.72 -4.92
C ILE A 464 -2.08 -14.11 -6.28
N THR A 465 -3.33 -14.59 -6.24
CA THR A 465 -4.02 -15.09 -7.44
C THR A 465 -4.51 -13.97 -8.35
N LYS A 466 -4.58 -12.74 -7.83
CA LYS A 466 -4.94 -11.54 -8.59
C LYS A 466 -4.26 -10.32 -7.99
N LEU A 467 -3.65 -9.51 -8.86
CA LEU A 467 -3.20 -8.16 -8.54
C LEU A 467 -3.80 -7.21 -9.58
N GLU A 468 -4.62 -6.30 -9.11
CA GLU A 468 -5.25 -5.29 -9.94
C GLU A 468 -4.87 -3.90 -9.44
N ILE A 469 -4.13 -3.15 -10.24
CA ILE A 469 -3.65 -1.81 -9.90
C ILE A 469 -4.48 -0.78 -10.66
N ILE A 470 -5.12 0.13 -9.95
CA ILE A 470 -5.84 1.30 -10.49
C ILE A 470 -4.97 2.51 -10.21
N GLU A 471 -4.53 3.20 -11.26
CA GLU A 471 -3.59 4.30 -11.17
C GLU A 471 -4.24 5.62 -11.58
N ARG A 472 -3.96 6.65 -10.79
CA ARG A 472 -4.17 8.03 -11.20
C ARG A 472 -3.04 8.43 -12.15
N ARG A 473 -3.37 8.92 -13.35
CA ARG A 473 -2.38 9.28 -14.39
C ARG A 473 -2.53 10.69 -14.95
N ASP A 474 -3.62 11.41 -14.63
CA ASP A 474 -3.86 12.75 -15.16
C ASP A 474 -3.23 13.82 -14.26
N ASP A 475 -1.99 14.16 -14.57
CA ASP A 475 -1.23 15.23 -13.90
C ASP A 475 -0.94 16.43 -14.81
N ILE A 476 -1.71 16.62 -15.88
CA ILE A 476 -1.47 17.67 -16.91
C ILE A 476 -1.44 19.10 -16.33
N HIS A 477 -2.06 19.32 -15.17
CA HIS A 477 -2.16 20.63 -14.51
C HIS A 477 -1.77 20.56 -13.04
N THR A 478 -0.81 19.71 -12.69
CA THR A 478 -0.34 19.61 -11.31
C THR A 478 0.62 20.72 -10.95
N THR A 479 0.64 21.04 -9.69
CA THR A 479 1.58 21.96 -9.05
C THR A 479 2.26 21.25 -7.90
N SER A 480 3.38 21.75 -7.44
CA SER A 480 3.95 21.29 -6.18
C SER A 480 2.90 21.41 -5.08
N SER A 481 2.89 20.42 -4.18
CA SER A 481 1.90 20.35 -3.09
C SER A 481 0.46 20.06 -3.52
N LYS A 482 0.26 19.38 -4.66
CA LYS A 482 -1.06 18.87 -5.11
C LYS A 482 -1.84 18.14 -4.03
N ILE A 483 -1.15 17.56 -3.05
CA ILE A 483 -1.74 16.91 -1.87
C ILE A 483 -2.55 17.88 -0.98
N GLY A 484 -2.37 19.18 -1.14
CA GLY A 484 -3.07 20.24 -0.40
C GLY A 484 -4.26 20.86 -1.14
N ASP A 485 -4.56 20.48 -2.37
CA ASP A 485 -5.66 21.08 -3.15
C ASP A 485 -7.03 20.47 -2.81
N PHE A 486 -7.65 20.98 -1.76
CA PHE A 486 -9.00 20.59 -1.32
C PHE A 486 -10.13 21.40 -1.99
N THR A 487 -9.89 22.06 -3.12
CA THR A 487 -10.96 22.78 -3.84
C THR A 487 -12.05 21.83 -4.32
N SER A 488 -13.30 22.29 -4.28
CA SER A 488 -14.46 21.49 -4.72
C SER A 488 -14.33 21.06 -6.19
N GLU A 489 -13.67 21.85 -7.02
CA GLU A 489 -13.41 21.51 -8.43
C GLU A 489 -12.42 20.34 -8.54
N THR A 490 -11.28 20.42 -7.85
CA THR A 490 -10.26 19.36 -7.85
C THR A 490 -10.81 18.07 -7.23
N ILE A 491 -11.51 18.14 -6.10
CA ILE A 491 -12.10 16.97 -5.47
C ILE A 491 -13.11 16.28 -6.40
N LYS A 492 -14.02 17.02 -7.04
CA LYS A 492 -14.98 16.44 -8.00
C LYS A 492 -14.30 15.84 -9.22
N LYS A 493 -13.25 16.51 -9.73
CA LYS A 493 -12.45 15.99 -10.85
C LYS A 493 -11.76 14.67 -10.48
N LEU A 494 -11.13 14.60 -9.32
CA LEU A 494 -10.44 13.39 -8.83
C LEU A 494 -11.41 12.21 -8.63
N ILE A 495 -12.59 12.44 -8.04
CA ILE A 495 -13.61 11.40 -7.88
C ILE A 495 -14.04 10.87 -9.26
N LYS A 496 -14.33 11.76 -10.22
CA LYS A 496 -14.71 11.38 -11.57
C LYS A 496 -13.59 10.60 -12.27
N GLU A 497 -12.36 11.07 -12.19
CA GLU A 497 -11.19 10.42 -12.76
C GLU A 497 -10.97 9.00 -12.19
N GLY A 498 -11.06 8.84 -10.87
CA GLY A 498 -10.95 7.53 -10.23
C GLY A 498 -12.00 6.54 -10.72
N TYR A 499 -13.24 6.99 -10.85
CA TYR A 499 -14.34 6.19 -11.38
C TYR A 499 -14.10 5.79 -12.85
N GLU A 500 -13.73 6.74 -13.71
CA GLU A 500 -13.50 6.50 -15.13
C GLU A 500 -12.26 5.64 -15.38
N SER A 501 -11.16 5.88 -14.66
CA SER A 501 -9.92 5.10 -14.78
C SER A 501 -10.13 3.63 -14.41
N THR A 502 -10.96 3.36 -13.41
CA THR A 502 -11.34 2.00 -13.07
C THR A 502 -12.10 1.32 -14.20
N TRP A 503 -13.10 1.99 -14.79
CA TRP A 503 -13.88 1.40 -15.88
C TRP A 503 -13.12 1.26 -17.19
N LYS A 504 -12.16 2.15 -17.49
CA LYS A 504 -11.30 2.04 -18.70
C LYS A 504 -10.50 0.73 -18.74
N LYS A 505 -10.18 0.15 -17.60
CA LYS A 505 -9.56 -1.19 -17.52
C LYS A 505 -10.49 -2.33 -17.96
N TYR A 506 -11.82 -2.08 -18.06
CA TYR A 506 -12.83 -3.10 -18.34
C TYR A 506 -13.75 -2.69 -19.50
N PRO A 507 -13.22 -2.48 -20.70
CA PRO A 507 -14.00 -1.99 -21.84
C PRO A 507 -15.18 -2.90 -22.20
N GLN A 508 -15.06 -4.21 -21.96
CA GLN A 508 -16.13 -5.19 -22.22
C GLN A 508 -17.39 -5.00 -21.35
N LEU A 509 -17.24 -4.43 -20.14
CA LEU A 509 -18.35 -4.17 -19.24
C LEU A 509 -19.04 -2.83 -19.50
N VAL A 510 -18.39 -1.91 -20.22
CA VAL A 510 -18.96 -0.61 -20.60
C VAL A 510 -20.04 -0.81 -21.67
N ILE A 511 -19.87 -1.75 -22.60
CA ILE A 511 -20.82 -2.04 -23.67
C ILE A 511 -22.14 -2.57 -23.11
N GLN A 512 -22.11 -3.34 -22.03
CA GLN A 512 -23.33 -3.86 -21.35
C GLN A 512 -24.11 -2.80 -20.55
N ARG A 513 -23.55 -1.60 -20.35
CA ARG A 513 -24.18 -0.50 -19.61
C ARG A 513 -25.04 0.39 -20.51
N GLN A 514 -24.86 0.31 -21.83
CA GLN A 514 -25.60 1.09 -22.83
C GLN A 514 -26.78 0.30 -23.44
N GLN A 515 -26.94 -0.94 -23.07
CA GLN A 515 -28.11 -1.78 -23.34
C GLN A 515 -28.96 -1.96 -22.06
#